data_db1efb172093ed01548c948c75eb902a
#
_entry.id   db1efb172093ed01548c948c75eb902a
#
_cell.length_a   1.000
_cell.length_b   1.000
_cell.length_c   1.000
_cell.angle_alpha   90.00
_cell.angle_beta   90.00
_cell.angle_gamma   90.00
#
_symmetry.space_group_name_H-M   'P 1'
#
loop_
_entity.id
_entity.type
_entity.pdbx_description
1 polymer ?
#
loop_
_entity_poly.entity_id
_entity_poly.type
_entity_poly.pdbx_seq_one_letter_code
_entity_poly.pdbx_strand_id
1 'polypeptide(L)'
;MGTPYEKIYTKFLKRIEDTSLPSFTREEQIAMLTEWLDTAMSYIELDCLELKNDLSNRDNDLQEFDAELTAAEQELIAMYMVVAWYEPRINSLETTLMFVGSKDEKWTAQKDQLKMQTEKRDYWKSEARKYFRNYCYQHNSYLDGGNS
;
A
#
# COMPACT_ATOMS: atom_id res chain seq x y z
N MET A 1 -10.40 13.74 17.61
CA MET A 1 -11.06 12.82 16.71
C MET A 1 -10.08 12.31 15.68
N GLY A 2 -10.14 11.05 15.38
CA GLY A 2 -9.18 10.43 14.52
C GLY A 2 -9.63 10.31 13.07
N THR A 3 -8.84 9.59 12.29
CA THR A 3 -9.13 9.31 10.90
C THR A 3 -9.58 7.86 10.77
N PRO A 4 -10.83 7.59 10.32
CA PRO A 4 -11.27 6.22 10.09
C PRO A 4 -10.44 5.56 8.97
N TYR A 5 -10.11 4.30 9.14
CA TYR A 5 -9.40 3.52 8.11
C TYR A 5 -10.18 3.49 6.80
N GLU A 6 -11.49 3.55 6.87
CA GLU A 6 -12.36 3.52 5.70
C GLU A 6 -12.00 4.58 4.66
N LYS A 7 -11.57 5.77 5.10
CA LYS A 7 -11.13 6.83 4.19
C LYS A 7 -9.94 6.40 3.37
N ILE A 8 -9.01 5.70 4.01
CA ILE A 8 -7.80 5.20 3.35
C ILE A 8 -8.15 4.00 2.47
N TYR A 9 -8.99 3.10 2.95
CA TYR A 9 -9.44 1.94 2.18
C TYR A 9 -10.13 2.36 0.88
N THR A 10 -10.95 3.39 0.93
CA THR A 10 -11.62 3.92 -0.25
C THR A 10 -10.61 4.38 -1.30
N LYS A 11 -9.57 5.07 -0.87
CA LYS A 11 -8.49 5.53 -1.76
C LYS A 11 -7.68 4.38 -2.32
N PHE A 12 -7.43 3.36 -1.50
CA PHE A 12 -6.71 2.15 -1.90
C PHE A 12 -7.50 1.35 -2.93
N LEU A 13 -8.79 1.10 -2.66
CA LEU A 13 -9.63 0.26 -3.52
C LEU A 13 -9.83 0.84 -4.92
N LYS A 14 -9.69 2.14 -5.07
CA LYS A 14 -9.75 2.78 -6.39
C LYS A 14 -8.52 2.48 -7.26
N ARG A 15 -7.44 1.99 -6.65
CA ARG A 15 -6.17 1.76 -7.34
C ARG A 15 -5.90 0.32 -7.70
N ILE A 16 -6.75 -0.60 -7.24
CA ILE A 16 -6.56 -2.03 -7.50
C ILE A 16 -7.77 -2.61 -8.22
N GLU A 17 -7.55 -3.75 -8.88
CA GLU A 17 -8.60 -4.57 -9.43
C GLU A 17 -8.55 -5.94 -8.74
N ASP A 18 -9.40 -6.13 -7.76
CA ASP A 18 -9.48 -7.38 -7.02
C ASP A 18 -10.88 -7.96 -7.16
N THR A 19 -11.02 -8.91 -8.07
CA THR A 19 -12.30 -9.57 -8.33
C THR A 19 -12.68 -10.58 -7.27
N SER A 20 -11.72 -11.00 -6.44
CA SER A 20 -11.97 -11.98 -5.38
C SER A 20 -12.49 -11.33 -4.10
N LEU A 21 -12.18 -10.06 -3.87
CA LEU A 21 -12.52 -9.38 -2.62
C LEU A 21 -14.01 -9.39 -2.32
N PRO A 22 -14.92 -9.14 -3.28
CA PRO A 22 -16.34 -9.18 -3.00
C PRO A 22 -16.89 -10.55 -2.58
N SER A 23 -16.15 -11.64 -2.82
CA SER A 23 -16.56 -12.99 -2.44
C SER A 23 -16.38 -13.27 -0.95
N PHE A 24 -15.67 -12.40 -0.24
CA PHE A 24 -15.42 -12.54 1.19
C PHE A 24 -16.47 -11.81 2.00
N THR A 25 -16.69 -12.26 3.24
CA THR A 25 -17.57 -11.55 4.18
C THR A 25 -16.98 -10.18 4.51
N ARG A 26 -17.80 -9.28 5.04
CA ARG A 26 -17.34 -7.96 5.45
C ARG A 26 -16.22 -8.06 6.48
N GLU A 27 -16.35 -8.97 7.44
CA GLU A 27 -15.33 -9.18 8.48
C GLU A 27 -14.01 -9.64 7.89
N GLU A 28 -14.07 -10.57 6.93
CA GLU A 28 -12.89 -11.06 6.23
C GLU A 28 -12.25 -9.95 5.39
N GLN A 29 -13.05 -9.15 4.72
CA GLN A 29 -12.56 -8.01 3.94
C GLN A 29 -11.82 -6.99 4.83
N ILE A 30 -12.39 -6.67 5.98
CA ILE A 30 -11.79 -5.75 6.95
C ILE A 30 -10.47 -6.31 7.46
N ALA A 31 -10.43 -7.62 7.77
CA ALA A 31 -9.20 -8.26 8.23
C ALA A 31 -8.09 -8.19 7.17
N MET A 32 -8.44 -8.43 5.90
CA MET A 32 -7.49 -8.35 4.79
C MET A 32 -6.99 -6.92 4.58
N LEU A 33 -7.90 -5.96 4.60
CA LEU A 33 -7.57 -4.54 4.44
C LEU A 33 -6.67 -4.06 5.59
N THR A 34 -6.95 -4.49 6.81
CA THR A 34 -6.15 -4.15 7.99
C THR A 34 -4.74 -4.72 7.86
N GLU A 35 -4.61 -5.94 7.36
CA GLU A 35 -3.31 -6.56 7.14
C GLU A 35 -2.49 -5.77 6.10
N TRP A 36 -3.10 -5.36 5.00
CA TRP A 36 -2.42 -4.53 4.00
C TRP A 36 -2.05 -3.15 4.56
N LEU A 37 -2.90 -2.59 5.41
CA LEU A 37 -2.60 -1.33 6.08
C LEU A 37 -1.39 -1.48 7.01
N ASP A 38 -1.36 -2.51 7.84
CA ASP A 38 -0.25 -2.76 8.77
C ASP A 38 1.06 -2.97 8.00
N THR A 39 1.00 -3.69 6.88
CA THR A 39 2.16 -3.87 6.01
C THR A 39 2.62 -2.54 5.42
N ALA A 40 1.68 -1.71 4.98
CA ALA A 40 1.99 -0.38 4.47
C ALA A 40 2.67 0.48 5.53
N MET A 41 2.22 0.40 6.79
CA MET A 41 2.87 1.11 7.91
C MET A 41 4.31 0.65 8.09
N SER A 42 4.56 -0.65 7.94
CA SER A 42 5.91 -1.20 8.03
C SER A 42 6.81 -0.64 6.92
N TYR A 43 6.31 -0.51 5.70
CA TYR A 43 7.07 0.06 4.59
C TYR A 43 7.40 1.54 4.84
N ILE A 44 6.45 2.30 5.36
CA ILE A 44 6.64 3.71 5.68
C ILE A 44 7.73 3.84 6.75
N GLU A 45 7.70 2.98 7.75
CA GLU A 45 8.71 2.95 8.82
C GLU A 45 10.09 2.57 8.27
N LEU A 46 10.15 1.52 7.42
CA LEU A 46 11.41 1.07 6.82
C LEU A 46 12.04 2.12 5.90
N ASP A 47 11.21 2.84 5.15
CA ASP A 47 11.69 3.91 4.29
C ASP A 47 12.02 5.19 5.08
N CYS A 48 11.86 5.15 6.40
CA CYS A 48 12.13 6.27 7.31
C CYS A 48 11.38 7.54 6.92
N LEU A 49 10.13 7.38 6.50
CA LEU A 49 9.32 8.52 6.10
C LEU A 49 8.78 9.23 7.33
N GLU A 50 9.17 10.49 7.49
CA GLU A 50 8.68 11.33 8.57
C GLU A 50 7.46 12.12 8.09
N LEU A 51 6.31 11.80 8.66
CA LEU A 51 5.06 12.48 8.36
C LEU A 51 4.74 13.46 9.46
N LYS A 52 3.94 14.47 9.13
CA LYS A 52 3.50 15.49 10.07
C LYS A 52 2.77 14.89 11.26
N ASN A 53 1.93 13.88 11.01
CA ASN A 53 1.16 13.21 12.04
C ASN A 53 1.80 11.88 12.41
N ASP A 54 1.66 11.51 13.68
CA ASP A 54 2.13 10.23 14.19
C ASP A 54 1.16 9.12 13.76
N LEU A 55 1.65 8.18 12.98
CA LEU A 55 0.85 7.06 12.47
C LEU A 55 0.87 5.85 13.40
N SER A 56 1.72 5.86 14.43
CA SER A 56 1.84 4.72 15.35
C SER A 56 0.64 4.60 16.27
N ASN A 57 -0.04 5.69 16.56
CA ASN A 57 -1.21 5.73 17.41
C ASN A 57 -2.46 5.42 16.59
N ARG A 58 -2.79 4.13 16.51
CA ARG A 58 -3.96 3.66 15.79
C ARG A 58 -4.55 2.45 16.49
N ASP A 59 -5.84 2.24 16.27
CA ASP A 59 -6.59 1.14 16.86
C ASP A 59 -7.21 0.29 15.76
N ASN A 60 -6.72 -0.95 15.62
CA ASN A 60 -7.22 -1.86 14.60
C ASN A 60 -8.62 -2.39 14.92
N ASP A 61 -9.00 -2.40 16.18
CA ASP A 61 -10.37 -2.83 16.57
C ASP A 61 -11.38 -1.76 16.22
N LEU A 62 -11.07 -0.50 16.50
CA LEU A 62 -11.91 0.64 16.15
C LEU A 62 -11.73 1.07 14.69
N GLN A 63 -10.73 0.55 14.01
CA GLN A 63 -10.42 0.87 12.62
C GLN A 63 -10.22 2.38 12.41
N GLU A 64 -9.39 2.98 13.26
CA GLU A 64 -9.11 4.41 13.15
C GLU A 64 -7.70 4.77 13.65
N PHE A 65 -7.16 5.86 13.10
CA PHE A 65 -5.98 6.53 13.64
C PHE A 65 -6.41 7.57 14.67
N ASP A 66 -5.60 7.78 15.70
CA ASP A 66 -5.87 8.81 16.69
C ASP A 66 -5.72 10.22 16.10
N ALA A 67 -4.78 10.39 15.17
CA ALA A 67 -4.51 11.67 14.54
C ALA A 67 -5.47 11.95 13.37
N GLU A 68 -5.71 13.23 13.12
CA GLU A 68 -6.39 13.66 11.90
C GLU A 68 -5.37 13.73 10.78
N LEU A 69 -5.35 12.71 9.93
CA LEU A 69 -4.42 12.64 8.82
C LEU A 69 -4.84 13.57 7.70
N THR A 70 -3.86 14.23 7.10
CA THR A 70 -4.11 15.04 5.91
C THR A 70 -4.47 14.15 4.73
N ALA A 71 -5.10 14.74 3.71
CA ALA A 71 -5.42 14.01 2.49
C ALA A 71 -4.16 13.41 1.87
N ALA A 72 -3.04 14.15 1.91
CA ALA A 72 -1.76 13.68 1.38
C ALA A 72 -1.25 12.44 2.13
N GLU A 73 -1.35 12.45 3.45
CA GLU A 73 -0.94 11.30 4.27
C GLU A 73 -1.82 10.08 4.00
N GLN A 74 -3.13 10.28 3.85
CA GLN A 74 -4.06 9.21 3.51
C GLN A 74 -3.74 8.60 2.15
N GLU A 75 -3.44 9.43 1.15
CA GLU A 75 -3.06 8.98 -0.19
C GLU A 75 -1.76 8.17 -0.15
N LEU A 76 -0.78 8.65 0.61
CA LEU A 76 0.51 7.96 0.73
C LEU A 76 0.34 6.57 1.32
N ILE A 77 -0.45 6.45 2.40
CA ILE A 77 -0.73 5.16 3.01
C ILE A 77 -1.43 4.23 2.00
N ALA A 78 -2.41 4.75 1.27
CA ALA A 78 -3.13 3.98 0.26
C ALA A 78 -2.19 3.46 -0.83
N MET A 79 -1.24 4.26 -1.27
CA MET A 79 -0.24 3.84 -2.27
C MET A 79 0.64 2.71 -1.75
N TYR A 80 1.09 2.77 -0.50
CA TYR A 80 1.88 1.69 0.09
C TYR A 80 1.03 0.44 0.34
N MET A 81 -0.27 0.59 0.57
CA MET A 81 -1.19 -0.55 0.63
C MET A 81 -1.28 -1.27 -0.72
N VAL A 82 -1.20 -0.53 -1.82
CA VAL A 82 -1.16 -1.14 -3.16
C VAL A 82 0.08 -2.02 -3.31
N VAL A 83 1.23 -1.54 -2.85
CA VAL A 83 2.47 -2.33 -2.84
C VAL A 83 2.27 -3.60 -2.01
N ALA A 84 1.70 -3.47 -0.82
CA ALA A 84 1.41 -4.60 0.07
C ALA A 84 0.45 -5.61 -0.57
N TRP A 85 -0.50 -5.14 -1.36
CA TRP A 85 -1.45 -5.99 -2.08
C TRP A 85 -0.77 -6.82 -3.17
N TYR A 86 0.25 -6.27 -3.85
CA TYR A 86 0.98 -6.99 -4.90
C TYR A 86 1.92 -8.05 -4.35
N GLU A 87 2.52 -7.85 -3.17
CA GLU A 87 3.58 -8.73 -2.66
C GLU A 87 3.17 -10.21 -2.56
N PRO A 88 2.05 -10.57 -1.90
CA PRO A 88 1.67 -11.99 -1.82
C PRO A 88 1.30 -12.57 -3.19
N ARG A 89 0.80 -11.76 -4.11
CA ARG A 89 0.47 -12.20 -5.46
C ARG A 89 1.72 -12.54 -6.26
N ILE A 90 2.74 -11.71 -6.14
CA ILE A 90 4.04 -11.93 -6.78
C ILE A 90 4.69 -13.19 -6.21
N ASN A 91 4.70 -13.32 -4.88
CA ASN A 91 5.25 -14.50 -4.21
C ASN A 91 4.53 -15.78 -4.62
N SER A 92 3.22 -15.73 -4.76
CA SER A 92 2.42 -16.86 -5.21
C SER A 92 2.77 -17.28 -6.64
N LEU A 93 2.95 -16.32 -7.53
CA LEU A 93 3.34 -16.59 -8.93
C LEU A 93 4.75 -17.18 -9.00
N GLU A 94 5.69 -16.63 -8.24
CA GLU A 94 7.05 -17.14 -8.16
C GLU A 94 7.06 -18.61 -7.67
N THR A 95 6.30 -18.90 -6.62
CA THR A 95 6.19 -20.25 -6.07
C THR A 95 5.58 -21.21 -7.10
N THR A 96 4.53 -20.78 -7.78
CA THR A 96 3.88 -21.59 -8.80
C THR A 96 4.85 -21.91 -9.95
N LEU A 97 5.63 -20.93 -10.40
CA LEU A 97 6.59 -21.13 -11.47
C LEU A 97 7.69 -22.12 -11.10
N MET A 98 8.01 -22.25 -9.82
CA MET A 98 8.98 -23.25 -9.36
C MET A 98 8.49 -24.68 -9.54
N PHE A 99 7.17 -24.90 -9.52
CA PHE A 99 6.57 -26.24 -9.64
C PHE A 99 6.08 -26.55 -11.05
N VAL A 100 5.97 -25.55 -11.93
CA VAL A 100 5.52 -25.73 -13.31
C VAL A 100 6.74 -25.89 -14.21
N GLY A 101 6.75 -26.95 -15.04
CA GLY A 101 7.84 -27.17 -15.99
C GLY A 101 7.86 -26.11 -17.08
N SER A 102 9.07 -25.76 -17.53
CA SER A 102 9.27 -24.72 -18.56
C SER A 102 8.66 -25.09 -19.93
N LYS A 103 8.25 -26.34 -20.12
CA LYS A 103 7.60 -26.81 -21.33
C LYS A 103 6.10 -26.67 -21.31
N ASP A 104 5.51 -26.29 -20.18
CA ASP A 104 4.08 -26.09 -20.05
C ASP A 104 3.72 -24.71 -20.62
N GLU A 105 2.65 -24.68 -21.43
CA GLU A 105 2.14 -23.43 -21.99
C GLU A 105 1.76 -22.42 -20.89
N LYS A 106 1.27 -22.92 -19.76
CA LYS A 106 0.91 -22.10 -18.60
C LYS A 106 2.12 -21.38 -18.01
N TRP A 107 3.30 -21.96 -18.16
CA TRP A 107 4.53 -21.36 -17.62
C TRP A 107 4.81 -19.99 -18.24
N THR A 108 4.71 -19.87 -19.56
CA THR A 108 4.92 -18.62 -20.26
C THR A 108 3.91 -17.56 -19.83
N ALA A 109 2.62 -17.92 -19.76
CA ALA A 109 1.57 -17.00 -19.34
C ALA A 109 1.78 -16.52 -17.90
N GLN A 110 2.16 -17.41 -16.98
CA GLN A 110 2.41 -17.06 -15.59
C GLN A 110 3.68 -16.21 -15.45
N LYS A 111 4.70 -16.47 -16.24
CA LYS A 111 5.92 -15.68 -16.26
C LYS A 111 5.64 -14.27 -16.71
N ASP A 112 4.81 -14.10 -17.75
CA ASP A 112 4.41 -12.79 -18.25
C ASP A 112 3.59 -12.04 -17.21
N GLN A 113 2.67 -12.74 -16.53
CA GLN A 113 1.87 -12.18 -15.47
C GLN A 113 2.74 -11.73 -14.28
N LEU A 114 3.72 -12.55 -13.90
CA LEU A 114 4.67 -12.22 -12.83
C LEU A 114 5.43 -10.94 -13.18
N LYS A 115 5.92 -10.85 -14.40
CA LYS A 115 6.64 -9.67 -14.88
C LYS A 115 5.75 -8.43 -14.81
N MET A 116 4.52 -8.53 -15.28
CA MET A 116 3.57 -7.42 -15.27
C MET A 116 3.26 -6.96 -13.85
N GLN A 117 3.01 -7.90 -12.93
CA GLN A 117 2.69 -7.55 -11.55
C GLN A 117 3.90 -6.95 -10.82
N THR A 118 5.10 -7.47 -11.08
CA THR A 118 6.33 -6.93 -10.52
C THR A 118 6.55 -5.49 -10.99
N GLU A 119 6.34 -5.22 -12.27
CA GLU A 119 6.46 -3.88 -12.85
C GLU A 119 5.44 -2.91 -12.23
N LYS A 120 4.20 -3.36 -12.03
CA LYS A 120 3.16 -2.55 -11.40
C LYS A 120 3.47 -2.26 -9.94
N ARG A 121 3.97 -3.26 -9.20
CA ARG A 121 4.40 -3.04 -7.82
C ARG A 121 5.51 -2.00 -7.76
N ASP A 122 6.51 -2.13 -8.61
CA ASP A 122 7.64 -1.20 -8.65
C ASP A 122 7.19 0.21 -9.06
N TYR A 123 6.24 0.30 -9.99
CA TYR A 123 5.61 1.57 -10.36
C TYR A 123 4.98 2.25 -9.14
N TRP A 124 4.13 1.52 -8.39
CA TRP A 124 3.46 2.09 -7.23
C TRP A 124 4.42 2.44 -6.11
N LYS A 125 5.46 1.65 -5.94
CA LYS A 125 6.52 1.94 -4.97
C LYS A 125 7.25 3.23 -5.33
N SER A 126 7.56 3.40 -6.60
CA SER A 126 8.20 4.61 -7.11
C SER A 126 7.27 5.83 -6.98
N GLU A 127 5.99 5.66 -7.32
CA GLU A 127 4.99 6.73 -7.20
C GLU A 127 4.79 7.15 -5.75
N ALA A 128 4.78 6.21 -4.81
CA ALA A 128 4.65 6.51 -3.40
C ALA A 128 5.84 7.34 -2.90
N ARG A 129 7.05 6.97 -3.30
CA ARG A 129 8.26 7.73 -2.94
C ARG A 129 8.26 9.13 -3.52
N LYS A 130 7.82 9.24 -4.77
CA LYS A 130 7.69 10.53 -5.45
C LYS A 130 6.65 11.41 -4.77
N TYR A 131 5.52 10.83 -4.41
CA TYR A 131 4.46 11.52 -3.70
C TYR A 131 4.96 12.03 -2.34
N PHE A 132 5.72 11.22 -1.62
CA PHE A 132 6.32 11.60 -0.35
C PHE A 132 7.29 12.76 -0.52
N ARG A 133 8.10 12.77 -1.56
CA ARG A 133 9.01 13.89 -1.83
C ARG A 133 8.23 15.18 -2.04
N ASN A 134 7.13 15.12 -2.78
CA ASN A 134 6.26 16.28 -3.00
C ASN A 134 5.61 16.73 -1.68
N TYR A 135 5.20 15.78 -0.85
CA TYR A 135 4.70 16.07 0.49
C TYR A 135 5.75 16.81 1.32
N CYS A 136 6.99 16.37 1.28
CA CYS A 136 8.09 17.00 1.99
C CYS A 136 8.32 18.45 1.52
N TYR A 137 8.21 18.71 0.24
CA TYR A 137 8.34 20.06 -0.29
C TYR A 137 7.24 20.98 0.23
N GLN A 138 6.05 20.47 0.48
CA GLN A 138 4.93 21.27 0.99
C GLN A 138 4.98 21.47 2.50
N HIS A 139 5.50 20.49 3.24
CA HIS A 139 5.41 20.46 4.71
C HIS A 139 6.76 20.46 5.40
N ASN A 140 7.84 20.49 4.65
CA ASN A 140 9.17 20.42 5.21
C ASN A 140 9.60 21.82 5.70
N SER A 141 10.04 21.87 6.95
CA SER A 141 10.61 23.07 7.54
C SER A 141 11.86 23.56 6.79
N TYR A 142 12.43 22.70 5.95
CA TYR A 142 13.58 23.07 5.13
C TYR A 142 13.24 24.20 4.17
N LEU A 143 12.07 24.17 3.53
CA LEU A 143 11.61 25.24 2.65
C LEU A 143 11.13 26.46 3.45
N ASP A 144 10.48 26.18 4.57
CA ASP A 144 10.00 27.25 5.46
C ASP A 144 11.14 27.82 6.30
N GLY A 145 12.13 27.00 6.62
CA GLY A 145 13.31 27.38 7.39
C GLY A 145 14.21 28.37 6.68
N GLY A 146 14.15 28.42 5.36
CA GLY A 146 14.84 29.44 4.59
C GLY A 146 14.29 30.85 4.82
N ASN A 147 13.13 30.96 5.44
CA ASN A 147 12.45 32.21 5.72
C ASN A 147 12.49 32.60 7.19
N SER A 148 13.10 31.80 8.02
CA SER A 148 13.19 32.06 9.46
C SER A 148 14.53 32.59 9.87
#